data_3e925a6d5b9db8dc9a5e697e98db89e5
#
_entry.id   3e925a6d5b9db8dc9a5e697e98db89e5
#
_cell.length_a   1.000
_cell.length_b   1.000
_cell.length_c   1.000
_cell.angle_alpha   90.00
_cell.angle_beta   90.00
_cell.angle_gamma   90.00
#
_symmetry.space_group_name_H-M   'P 1'
#
loop_
_entity.id
_entity.type
_entity.pdbx_description
1 polymer ?
#
loop_
_entity_poly.entity_id
_entity_poly.type
_entity_poly.pdbx_seq_one_letter_code
_entity_poly.pdbx_strand_id
1 'polypeptide(L)'
;MKRFIAAMTAVIMLLALACTPALALSVRDAALDAALNVPDGNIQFVTEGEYPWTVDGANGWAKSTNFQVSSSESTVTATVTAEEGDIVSFDYKVSSEARYDKLVFSIDGNPVASSPWTFFSGEIDWTNVSYALTAGEHVLSWSYQKDSSSNNHDDTAYLDNVYVGAPAAPESLELTPSLTVQTQRRAQLNWTVLPENAYNKEVTFASADESIAVVDANGLVTGVSVGQTVITATTVDGGITAECAVTVEQGPAAVTLNGFFSSKWYSFIDADPAAASELPYTMTANVTAAEFAGGY
;
A
#
# COMPACT_ATOMS: atom_id res chain seq x y z
N MET A 1 -91.70 13.34 32.05
CA MET A 1 -90.50 13.99 31.55
C MET A 1 -89.29 13.27 32.19
N LYS A 2 -88.69 12.34 31.50
CA LYS A 2 -87.54 11.57 32.01
C LYS A 2 -86.31 12.05 31.20
N ARG A 3 -85.35 12.66 31.89
CA ARG A 3 -84.06 13.08 31.35
C ARG A 3 -83.12 11.87 31.34
N PHE A 4 -82.69 11.43 30.18
CA PHE A 4 -81.61 10.48 30.01
C PHE A 4 -80.29 11.22 30.13
N ILE A 5 -79.49 10.81 31.09
CA ILE A 5 -78.11 11.21 31.19
C ILE A 5 -77.29 10.11 30.48
N ALA A 6 -76.68 10.44 29.35
CA ALA A 6 -75.74 9.57 28.68
C ALA A 6 -74.36 9.77 29.32
N ALA A 7 -73.87 8.76 30.00
CA ALA A 7 -72.50 8.72 30.49
C ALA A 7 -71.57 8.43 29.31
N MET A 8 -70.71 9.37 28.97
CA MET A 8 -69.69 9.24 27.95
C MET A 8 -68.43 8.68 28.63
N THR A 9 -68.19 7.39 28.47
CA THR A 9 -66.96 6.72 28.88
C THR A 9 -65.89 7.03 27.86
N ALA A 10 -64.94 7.91 28.22
CA ALA A 10 -63.76 8.17 27.41
C ALA A 10 -62.80 6.98 27.62
N VAL A 11 -62.63 6.15 26.58
CA VAL A 11 -61.57 5.18 26.50
C VAL A 11 -60.27 5.91 26.15
N ILE A 12 -59.40 6.08 27.13
CA ILE A 12 -58.06 6.54 26.90
C ILE A 12 -57.28 5.35 26.32
N MET A 13 -57.14 5.36 24.97
CA MET A 13 -56.24 4.44 24.28
C MET A 13 -54.80 4.92 24.50
N LEU A 14 -54.09 4.29 25.45
CA LEU A 14 -52.66 4.50 25.65
C LEU A 14 -51.96 3.94 24.42
N LEU A 15 -51.65 4.81 23.44
CA LEU A 15 -50.77 4.46 22.34
C LEU A 15 -49.36 4.27 22.95
N ALA A 16 -48.97 3.03 23.21
CA ALA A 16 -47.59 2.66 23.48
C ALA A 16 -46.81 2.99 22.20
N LEU A 17 -46.14 4.15 22.20
CA LEU A 17 -45.16 4.48 21.20
C LEU A 17 -44.00 3.50 21.39
N ALA A 18 -44.03 2.39 20.62
CA ALA A 18 -42.88 1.54 20.51
C ALA A 18 -41.74 2.45 20.00
N CYS A 19 -40.76 2.70 20.87
CA CYS A 19 -39.50 3.29 20.48
C CYS A 19 -38.83 2.27 19.57
N THR A 20 -39.15 2.34 18.27
CA THR A 20 -38.29 1.71 17.29
C THR A 20 -36.94 2.40 17.44
N PRO A 21 -35.83 1.66 17.59
CA PRO A 21 -34.53 2.29 17.51
C PRO A 21 -34.54 3.09 16.20
N ALA A 22 -34.26 4.39 16.31
CA ALA A 22 -34.05 5.22 15.13
C ALA A 22 -32.95 4.47 14.33
N LEU A 23 -33.32 3.96 13.16
CA LEU A 23 -32.33 3.59 12.17
C LEU A 23 -31.44 4.82 12.04
N ALA A 24 -30.21 4.73 12.52
CA ALA A 24 -29.23 5.77 12.28
C ALA A 24 -29.23 5.94 10.77
N LEU A 25 -29.65 7.12 10.31
CA LEU A 25 -29.61 7.45 8.90
C LEU A 25 -28.12 7.45 8.57
N SER A 26 -27.66 6.46 7.83
CA SER A 26 -26.29 6.42 7.36
C SER A 26 -26.06 7.67 6.52
N VAL A 27 -25.20 8.55 7.00
CA VAL A 27 -24.89 9.79 6.32
C VAL A 27 -23.67 9.52 5.44
N ARG A 28 -23.83 9.78 4.13
CA ARG A 28 -22.74 9.76 3.17
C ARG A 28 -21.60 10.65 3.65
N ASP A 29 -20.38 10.14 3.64
CA ASP A 29 -19.20 10.95 3.89
C ASP A 29 -18.58 11.39 2.55
N ALA A 30 -18.96 12.59 2.12
CA ALA A 30 -18.47 13.17 0.87
C ALA A 30 -16.95 13.46 0.88
N ALA A 31 -16.35 13.57 2.05
CA ALA A 31 -14.90 13.72 2.16
C ALA A 31 -14.19 12.41 1.85
N LEU A 32 -14.73 11.28 2.30
CA LEU A 32 -14.22 9.95 1.95
C LEU A 32 -14.41 9.68 0.45
N ASP A 33 -15.55 10.02 -0.15
CA ASP A 33 -15.76 9.83 -1.59
C ASP A 33 -14.68 10.56 -2.41
N ALA A 34 -14.37 11.81 -2.03
CA ALA A 34 -13.33 12.60 -2.71
C ALA A 34 -11.92 12.05 -2.48
N ALA A 35 -11.63 11.61 -1.26
CA ALA A 35 -10.30 11.06 -0.90
C ALA A 35 -10.03 9.71 -1.55
N LEU A 36 -11.07 8.93 -1.82
CA LEU A 36 -10.97 7.60 -2.41
C LEU A 36 -11.05 7.62 -3.95
N ASN A 37 -10.95 8.82 -4.55
CA ASN A 37 -10.91 9.05 -5.99
C ASN A 37 -12.09 8.45 -6.76
N VAL A 38 -13.26 8.44 -6.12
CA VAL A 38 -14.48 7.92 -6.74
C VAL A 38 -15.05 8.96 -7.73
N PRO A 39 -14.97 8.71 -9.03
CA PRO A 39 -15.51 9.62 -10.02
C PRO A 39 -17.04 9.70 -9.89
N ASP A 40 -17.58 10.90 -10.00
CA ASP A 40 -19.02 11.18 -10.14
C ASP A 40 -19.90 10.74 -8.96
N GLY A 41 -19.33 10.35 -7.83
CA GLY A 41 -20.08 9.93 -6.64
C GLY A 41 -20.92 8.68 -6.83
N ASN A 42 -20.51 7.80 -7.74
CA ASN A 42 -21.17 6.51 -8.00
C ASN A 42 -21.07 5.55 -6.82
N ILE A 43 -20.06 5.72 -5.97
CA ILE A 43 -19.88 4.96 -4.73
C ILE A 43 -20.11 5.95 -3.57
N GLN A 44 -20.88 5.53 -2.59
CA GLN A 44 -21.16 6.32 -1.40
C GLN A 44 -20.60 5.59 -0.18
N PHE A 45 -19.58 6.18 0.43
CA PHE A 45 -18.97 5.60 1.63
C PHE A 45 -19.72 5.99 2.89
N VAL A 46 -19.90 5.03 3.76
CA VAL A 46 -20.52 5.18 5.06
C VAL A 46 -19.55 4.64 6.10
N THR A 47 -19.30 5.43 7.13
CA THR A 47 -18.51 5.01 8.27
C THR A 47 -19.32 5.27 9.54
N GLU A 48 -19.37 4.28 10.41
CA GLU A 48 -20.19 4.31 11.61
C GLU A 48 -19.41 3.77 12.81
N GLY A 49 -19.94 4.01 14.01
CA GLY A 49 -19.39 3.49 15.24
C GLY A 49 -18.45 4.45 15.96
N GLU A 50 -17.72 3.91 16.92
CA GLU A 50 -16.85 4.69 17.82
C GLU A 50 -15.58 5.19 17.10
N TYR A 51 -15.13 4.45 16.09
CA TYR A 51 -13.88 4.73 15.35
C TYR A 51 -14.18 4.85 13.84
N PRO A 52 -14.81 5.95 13.39
CA PRO A 52 -15.12 6.14 11.98
C PRO A 52 -13.84 6.35 11.17
N TRP A 53 -13.80 5.83 9.95
CA TRP A 53 -12.71 6.17 9.03
C TRP A 53 -12.72 7.66 8.73
N THR A 54 -11.53 8.24 8.52
CA THR A 54 -11.36 9.66 8.23
C THR A 54 -10.39 9.87 7.08
N VAL A 55 -10.48 11.04 6.45
CA VAL A 55 -9.51 11.46 5.44
C VAL A 55 -8.23 11.95 6.12
N ASP A 56 -7.08 11.49 5.66
CA ASP A 56 -5.81 12.10 5.98
C ASP A 56 -5.64 13.38 5.14
N GLY A 57 -5.94 14.51 5.74
CA GLY A 57 -6.00 15.80 5.03
C GLY A 57 -4.66 16.27 4.43
N ALA A 58 -3.53 15.69 4.84
CA ALA A 58 -2.22 16.00 4.28
C ALA A 58 -1.92 15.20 3.00
N ASN A 59 -2.46 13.98 2.91
CA ASN A 59 -2.11 13.01 1.89
C ASN A 59 -3.27 12.69 0.93
N GLY A 60 -4.51 12.93 1.33
CA GLY A 60 -5.69 12.75 0.49
C GLY A 60 -6.29 11.35 0.49
N TRP A 61 -5.74 10.37 1.19
CA TRP A 61 -6.30 9.02 1.34
C TRP A 61 -7.16 8.87 2.59
N ALA A 62 -7.90 7.77 2.70
CA ALA A 62 -8.66 7.42 3.89
C ALA A 62 -7.84 6.54 4.84
N LYS A 63 -8.13 6.62 6.15
CA LYS A 63 -7.50 5.80 7.19
C LYS A 63 -8.45 5.42 8.32
N SER A 64 -8.17 4.27 8.95
CA SER A 64 -8.83 3.85 10.19
C SER A 64 -8.43 4.74 11.36
N THR A 65 -9.30 4.84 12.38
CA THR A 65 -9.09 5.75 13.52
C THR A 65 -8.96 5.07 14.89
N ASN A 66 -8.97 3.74 14.91
CA ASN A 66 -8.85 2.97 16.15
C ASN A 66 -7.38 2.64 16.51
N PHE A 67 -6.42 3.45 16.06
CA PHE A 67 -5.01 3.29 16.39
C PHE A 67 -4.80 3.35 17.90
N GLN A 68 -3.94 2.47 18.44
CA GLN A 68 -3.65 2.33 19.89
C GLN A 68 -4.87 1.97 20.76
N VAL A 69 -5.96 1.50 20.19
CA VAL A 69 -7.12 1.04 20.94
C VAL A 69 -7.31 -0.45 20.75
N SER A 70 -6.88 -1.24 21.74
CA SER A 70 -7.02 -2.70 21.73
C SER A 70 -8.49 -3.14 21.73
N SER A 71 -8.78 -4.28 21.13
CA SER A 71 -10.14 -4.87 21.03
C SER A 71 -11.15 -3.93 20.40
N SER A 72 -10.74 -3.22 19.35
CA SER A 72 -11.56 -2.25 18.64
C SER A 72 -11.66 -2.58 17.13
N GLU A 73 -12.63 -1.98 16.49
CA GLU A 73 -12.88 -2.10 15.07
C GLU A 73 -13.20 -0.74 14.46
N SER A 74 -12.62 -0.47 13.31
CA SER A 74 -12.89 0.73 12.50
C SER A 74 -13.30 0.27 11.12
N THR A 75 -14.56 0.55 10.72
CA THR A 75 -15.15 0.02 9.49
C THR A 75 -15.68 1.14 8.61
N VAL A 76 -15.41 1.03 7.31
CA VAL A 76 -16.03 1.81 6.24
C VAL A 76 -16.71 0.85 5.28
N THR A 77 -17.90 1.21 4.82
CA THR A 77 -18.71 0.40 3.90
C THR A 77 -19.15 1.23 2.70
N ALA A 78 -19.45 0.55 1.61
CA ALA A 78 -20.09 1.15 0.45
C ALA A 78 -21.10 0.16 -0.17
N THR A 79 -22.28 0.65 -0.58
CA THR A 79 -23.21 -0.13 -1.38
C THR A 79 -23.03 0.25 -2.85
N VAL A 80 -22.83 -0.74 -3.70
CA VAL A 80 -22.58 -0.58 -5.13
C VAL A 80 -23.51 -1.47 -5.95
N THR A 81 -23.77 -1.08 -7.18
CA THR A 81 -24.45 -1.95 -8.17
C THR A 81 -23.43 -2.30 -9.24
N ALA A 82 -23.22 -3.57 -9.50
CA ALA A 82 -22.30 -4.10 -10.49
C ALA A 82 -23.03 -4.79 -11.63
N GLU A 83 -22.41 -4.76 -12.82
CA GLU A 83 -22.79 -5.55 -13.98
C GLU A 83 -21.94 -6.83 -14.06
N GLU A 84 -22.32 -7.75 -14.95
CA GLU A 84 -21.55 -8.98 -15.17
C GLU A 84 -20.16 -8.64 -15.74
N GLY A 85 -19.12 -9.07 -15.06
CA GLY A 85 -17.72 -8.81 -15.44
C GLY A 85 -17.11 -7.58 -14.78
N ASP A 86 -17.86 -6.83 -13.99
CA ASP A 86 -17.31 -5.73 -13.18
C ASP A 86 -16.36 -6.25 -12.11
N ILE A 87 -15.46 -5.37 -11.71
CA ILE A 87 -14.53 -5.57 -10.61
C ILE A 87 -14.70 -4.47 -9.56
N VAL A 88 -14.33 -4.78 -8.33
CA VAL A 88 -13.90 -3.77 -7.37
C VAL A 88 -12.37 -3.77 -7.32
N SER A 89 -11.75 -2.61 -7.42
CA SER A 89 -10.30 -2.41 -7.28
C SER A 89 -10.03 -1.30 -6.26
N PHE A 90 -8.96 -1.44 -5.48
CA PHE A 90 -8.54 -0.41 -4.53
C PHE A 90 -7.06 -0.54 -4.17
N ASP A 91 -6.48 0.57 -3.77
CA ASP A 91 -5.17 0.61 -3.16
C ASP A 91 -5.31 0.57 -1.65
N TYR A 92 -4.50 -0.25 -1.00
CA TYR A 92 -4.46 -0.33 0.46
C TYR A 92 -3.02 -0.30 0.96
N LYS A 93 -2.86 0.14 2.20
CA LYS A 93 -1.63 0.06 2.97
C LYS A 93 -1.98 -0.35 4.39
N VAL A 94 -1.15 -1.19 5.00
CA VAL A 94 -1.31 -1.61 6.40
C VAL A 94 0.02 -1.45 7.13
N SER A 95 -0.03 -0.87 8.31
CA SER A 95 1.09 -0.79 9.24
C SER A 95 0.59 -1.25 10.60
N SER A 96 0.81 -2.53 10.94
CA SER A 96 0.15 -3.18 12.08
C SER A 96 0.97 -4.31 12.68
N GLU A 97 0.54 -4.82 13.83
CA GLU A 97 1.05 -6.08 14.38
C GLU A 97 0.69 -7.25 13.47
N ALA A 98 1.72 -7.90 12.91
CA ALA A 98 1.55 -8.98 11.93
C ALA A 98 0.70 -10.14 12.50
N ARG A 99 -0.36 -10.52 11.77
CA ARG A 99 -1.32 -11.61 12.05
C ARG A 99 -2.37 -11.30 13.12
N TYR A 100 -2.18 -10.29 13.95
CA TYR A 100 -3.08 -9.97 15.06
C TYR A 100 -3.98 -8.79 14.71
N ASP A 101 -3.39 -7.66 14.38
CA ASP A 101 -4.14 -6.50 13.89
C ASP A 101 -4.21 -6.55 12.35
N LYS A 102 -5.41 -6.37 11.79
CA LYS A 102 -5.66 -6.74 10.39
C LYS A 102 -6.69 -5.87 9.71
N LEU A 103 -6.45 -5.57 8.44
CA LEU A 103 -7.47 -5.07 7.53
C LEU A 103 -8.17 -6.26 6.87
N VAL A 104 -9.50 -6.32 7.01
CA VAL A 104 -10.37 -7.31 6.37
C VAL A 104 -11.19 -6.61 5.31
N PHE A 105 -11.10 -7.06 4.06
CA PHE A 105 -12.02 -6.67 3.01
C PHE A 105 -13.09 -7.75 2.82
N SER A 106 -14.34 -7.35 2.71
CA SER A 106 -15.48 -8.26 2.55
C SER A 106 -16.42 -7.78 1.45
N ILE A 107 -17.00 -8.73 0.72
CA ILE A 107 -18.10 -8.52 -0.22
C ILE A 107 -19.31 -9.26 0.36
N ASP A 108 -20.43 -8.57 0.59
CA ASP A 108 -21.66 -9.09 1.18
C ASP A 108 -21.43 -9.83 2.51
N GLY A 109 -20.57 -9.27 3.35
CA GLY A 109 -20.19 -9.83 4.64
C GLY A 109 -19.26 -11.05 4.58
N ASN A 110 -18.84 -11.50 3.39
CA ASN A 110 -17.89 -12.58 3.23
C ASN A 110 -16.48 -12.02 3.01
N PRO A 111 -15.52 -12.32 3.91
CA PRO A 111 -14.13 -11.88 3.72
C PRO A 111 -13.55 -12.45 2.43
N VAL A 112 -12.96 -11.58 1.62
CA VAL A 112 -12.34 -11.94 0.36
C VAL A 112 -10.90 -12.33 0.58
N ALA A 113 -10.50 -13.49 0.05
CA ALA A 113 -9.21 -14.07 0.30
C ALA A 113 -8.07 -13.30 -0.38
N SER A 114 -7.11 -12.90 0.43
CA SER A 114 -5.73 -12.73 -0.01
C SER A 114 -4.97 -13.99 0.42
N SER A 115 -4.64 -14.87 -0.54
CA SER A 115 -3.96 -16.15 -0.21
C SER A 115 -2.62 -15.88 0.49
N PRO A 116 -2.29 -16.58 1.62
CA PRO A 116 -3.03 -17.65 2.27
C PRO A 116 -4.06 -17.22 3.33
N TRP A 117 -4.26 -15.92 3.54
CA TRP A 117 -5.14 -15.35 4.57
C TRP A 117 -6.32 -14.63 3.94
N THR A 118 -7.38 -14.41 4.71
CA THR A 118 -8.56 -13.60 4.34
C THR A 118 -8.44 -12.16 4.87
N PHE A 119 -7.22 -11.67 5.08
CA PHE A 119 -6.93 -10.35 5.64
C PHE A 119 -5.51 -9.88 5.30
N PHE A 120 -5.27 -8.59 5.42
CA PHE A 120 -3.98 -7.93 5.27
C PHE A 120 -3.46 -7.50 6.64
N SER A 121 -2.17 -7.75 6.94
CA SER A 121 -1.60 -7.53 8.27
C SER A 121 -0.08 -7.42 8.23
N GLY A 122 0.50 -6.67 9.16
CA GLY A 122 1.93 -6.38 9.23
C GLY A 122 2.28 -5.09 8.49
N GLU A 123 3.52 -4.99 8.02
CA GLU A 123 3.99 -3.85 7.23
C GLU A 123 3.79 -4.15 5.74
N ILE A 124 2.74 -3.59 5.15
CA ILE A 124 2.41 -3.67 3.73
C ILE A 124 2.37 -2.25 3.20
N ASP A 125 3.25 -1.94 2.26
CA ASP A 125 3.22 -0.65 1.56
C ASP A 125 2.08 -0.61 0.53
N TRP A 126 1.80 0.55 -0.06
CA TRP A 126 0.73 0.72 -1.02
C TRP A 126 0.71 -0.39 -2.05
N THR A 127 -0.40 -1.12 -2.08
CA THR A 127 -0.60 -2.29 -2.92
C THR A 127 -2.00 -2.22 -3.52
N ASN A 128 -2.11 -2.40 -4.84
CA ASN A 128 -3.39 -2.51 -5.52
C ASN A 128 -3.89 -3.95 -5.49
N VAL A 129 -5.20 -4.11 -5.30
CA VAL A 129 -5.91 -5.39 -5.45
C VAL A 129 -7.21 -5.20 -6.19
N SER A 130 -7.65 -6.25 -6.89
CA SER A 130 -8.96 -6.28 -7.56
C SER A 130 -9.66 -7.61 -7.35
N TYR A 131 -10.98 -7.58 -7.30
CA TYR A 131 -11.84 -8.74 -7.12
C TYR A 131 -13.03 -8.64 -8.06
N ALA A 132 -13.38 -9.76 -8.71
CA ALA A 132 -14.56 -9.83 -9.56
C ALA A 132 -15.84 -9.67 -8.75
N LEU A 133 -16.78 -8.92 -9.29
CA LEU A 133 -18.15 -8.81 -8.79
C LEU A 133 -19.10 -9.61 -9.69
N THR A 134 -20.18 -10.10 -9.12
CA THR A 134 -21.31 -10.62 -9.89
C THR A 134 -22.27 -9.48 -10.22
N ALA A 135 -23.17 -9.70 -11.19
CA ALA A 135 -24.21 -8.70 -11.44
C ALA A 135 -25.17 -8.58 -10.24
N GLY A 136 -25.47 -7.37 -9.80
CA GLY A 136 -26.38 -7.07 -8.71
C GLY A 136 -25.87 -6.01 -7.74
N GLU A 137 -26.60 -5.86 -6.64
CA GLU A 137 -26.22 -4.98 -5.53
C GLU A 137 -25.26 -5.71 -4.59
N HIS A 138 -24.18 -5.05 -4.19
CA HIS A 138 -23.17 -5.55 -3.27
C HIS A 138 -22.89 -4.56 -2.16
N VAL A 139 -22.61 -5.08 -0.96
CA VAL A 139 -22.06 -4.31 0.16
C VAL A 139 -20.58 -4.62 0.28
N LEU A 140 -19.76 -3.63 0.01
CA LEU A 140 -18.30 -3.65 0.19
C LEU A 140 -17.98 -3.16 1.60
N SER A 141 -17.03 -3.81 2.29
CA SER A 141 -16.64 -3.44 3.64
C SER A 141 -15.13 -3.56 3.84
N TRP A 142 -14.50 -2.52 4.36
CA TRP A 142 -13.10 -2.50 4.81
C TRP A 142 -13.09 -2.27 6.31
N SER A 143 -12.65 -3.25 7.07
CA SER A 143 -12.65 -3.24 8.53
C SER A 143 -11.25 -3.45 9.08
N TYR A 144 -10.70 -2.45 9.78
CA TYR A 144 -9.46 -2.60 10.53
C TYR A 144 -9.78 -3.08 11.94
N GLN A 145 -9.38 -4.30 12.24
CA GLN A 145 -9.69 -5.04 13.46
C GLN A 145 -8.43 -5.23 14.30
N LYS A 146 -8.51 -4.86 15.57
CA LYS A 146 -7.44 -4.98 16.55
C LYS A 146 -7.74 -6.04 17.58
N ASP A 147 -6.70 -6.79 17.95
CA ASP A 147 -6.79 -7.74 19.04
C ASP A 147 -6.69 -7.06 20.42
N SER A 148 -6.52 -7.84 21.50
CA SER A 148 -6.50 -7.34 22.86
C SER A 148 -5.14 -6.86 23.35
N SER A 149 -4.11 -6.91 22.52
CA SER A 149 -2.73 -6.66 22.92
C SER A 149 -2.01 -5.75 21.92
N SER A 150 -0.82 -5.38 22.23
CA SER A 150 0.20 -4.69 21.41
C SER A 150 -0.31 -3.65 20.40
N ASN A 151 0.34 -2.51 20.35
CA ASN A 151 0.12 -1.47 19.36
C ASN A 151 1.47 -1.26 18.67
N ASN A 152 1.70 -1.94 17.55
CA ASN A 152 2.95 -1.90 16.83
C ASN A 152 2.85 -1.04 15.59
N HIS A 153 3.94 -0.36 15.24
CA HIS A 153 4.06 0.48 14.04
C HIS A 153 3.08 1.68 14.06
N ASP A 154 2.52 2.06 12.92
CA ASP A 154 1.51 3.13 12.83
C ASP A 154 0.14 2.66 13.34
N ASP A 155 -0.03 1.35 13.49
CA ASP A 155 -1.23 0.71 14.03
C ASP A 155 -2.52 1.16 13.31
N THR A 156 -2.47 1.18 11.99
CA THR A 156 -3.49 1.78 11.13
C THR A 156 -3.56 1.07 9.77
N ALA A 157 -4.76 1.05 9.18
CA ALA A 157 -4.98 0.70 7.78
C ALA A 157 -5.36 1.96 6.98
N TYR A 158 -4.96 1.96 5.72
CA TYR A 158 -5.19 3.04 4.76
C TYR A 158 -5.86 2.50 3.50
N LEU A 159 -6.64 3.35 2.84
CA LEU A 159 -7.40 3.03 1.63
C LEU A 159 -7.34 4.21 0.67
N ASP A 160 -7.21 3.92 -0.63
CA ASP A 160 -7.20 4.90 -1.70
C ASP A 160 -7.70 4.29 -3.02
N ASN A 161 -7.97 5.10 -4.03
CA ASN A 161 -8.27 4.69 -5.41
C ASN A 161 -9.32 3.57 -5.52
N VAL A 162 -10.45 3.69 -4.84
CA VAL A 162 -11.53 2.71 -4.93
C VAL A 162 -12.26 2.86 -6.26
N TYR A 163 -12.36 1.78 -7.03
CA TYR A 163 -13.04 1.72 -8.31
C TYR A 163 -14.01 0.54 -8.35
N VAL A 164 -15.18 0.75 -8.92
CA VAL A 164 -16.15 -0.32 -9.24
C VAL A 164 -16.66 -0.11 -10.66
N GLY A 165 -16.55 -1.11 -11.50
CA GLY A 165 -17.00 -1.09 -12.89
C GLY A 165 -16.25 -2.08 -13.76
N ALA A 166 -16.44 -1.98 -15.07
CA ALA A 166 -15.71 -2.81 -16.03
C ALA A 166 -14.19 -2.59 -15.88
N PRO A 167 -13.38 -3.66 -15.90
CA PRO A 167 -11.94 -3.54 -15.78
C PRO A 167 -11.36 -2.70 -16.93
N ALA A 168 -10.64 -1.63 -16.59
CA ALA A 168 -9.94 -0.85 -17.60
C ALA A 168 -8.64 -1.56 -17.97
N ALA A 169 -8.35 -1.68 -19.27
CA ALA A 169 -7.05 -2.13 -19.73
C ALA A 169 -6.01 -1.01 -19.60
N PRO A 170 -4.72 -1.32 -19.43
CA PRO A 170 -3.66 -0.34 -19.56
C PRO A 170 -3.71 0.38 -20.91
N GLU A 171 -3.57 1.70 -20.91
CA GLU A 171 -3.55 2.54 -22.11
C GLU A 171 -2.18 3.18 -22.35
N SER A 172 -1.44 3.43 -21.27
CA SER A 172 -0.09 3.97 -21.32
C SER A 172 0.76 3.55 -20.12
N LEU A 173 2.08 3.58 -20.32
CA LEU A 173 3.08 3.32 -19.30
C LEU A 173 4.03 4.52 -19.26
N GLU A 174 4.07 5.21 -18.14
CA GLU A 174 5.08 6.23 -17.86
C GLU A 174 6.25 5.60 -17.13
N LEU A 175 7.47 5.95 -17.48
CA LEU A 175 8.70 5.44 -16.86
C LEU A 175 9.67 6.60 -16.67
N THR A 176 10.47 6.57 -15.62
CA THR A 176 11.63 7.48 -15.44
C THR A 176 12.43 7.52 -16.76
N PRO A 177 12.53 8.68 -17.44
CA PRO A 177 13.10 8.73 -18.81
C PRO A 177 14.61 8.50 -18.84
N SER A 178 15.31 8.81 -17.73
CA SER A 178 16.76 8.59 -17.63
C SER A 178 17.15 8.33 -16.18
N LEU A 179 18.18 7.51 -15.98
CA LEU A 179 18.72 7.14 -14.68
C LEU A 179 20.24 7.11 -14.75
N THR A 180 20.90 7.73 -13.77
CA THR A 180 22.35 7.60 -13.58
C THR A 180 22.61 6.77 -12.33
N VAL A 181 23.45 5.76 -12.44
CA VAL A 181 23.85 4.88 -11.34
C VAL A 181 25.37 4.65 -11.40
N GLN A 182 26.01 4.47 -10.27
CA GLN A 182 27.43 4.12 -10.23
C GLN A 182 27.64 2.61 -10.30
N THR A 183 28.82 2.17 -10.73
CA THR A 183 29.18 0.74 -10.68
C THR A 183 29.02 0.20 -9.26
N GLN A 184 28.43 -1.00 -9.13
CA GLN A 184 28.10 -1.69 -7.87
C GLN A 184 27.11 -0.93 -6.95
N ARG A 185 26.44 0.08 -7.46
CA ARG A 185 25.36 0.82 -6.77
C ARG A 185 24.02 0.49 -7.39
N ARG A 186 22.96 0.81 -6.67
CA ARG A 186 21.57 0.56 -7.09
C ARG A 186 20.78 1.85 -7.12
N ALA A 187 19.81 1.92 -8.02
CA ALA A 187 18.87 3.01 -8.12
C ALA A 187 17.50 2.47 -8.53
N GLN A 188 16.44 3.08 -8.01
CA GLN A 188 15.06 2.66 -8.25
C GLN A 188 14.50 3.37 -9.49
N LEU A 189 13.86 2.62 -10.40
CA LEU A 189 12.97 3.15 -11.43
C LEU A 189 11.61 3.49 -10.82
N ASN A 190 11.01 4.60 -11.26
CA ASN A 190 9.63 4.92 -10.98
C ASN A 190 8.82 4.78 -12.25
N TRP A 191 7.64 4.19 -12.17
CA TRP A 191 6.71 4.02 -13.28
C TRP A 191 5.27 4.18 -12.84
N THR A 192 4.40 4.47 -13.80
CA THR A 192 2.95 4.56 -13.60
C THR A 192 2.24 3.96 -14.80
N VAL A 193 1.32 3.06 -14.57
CA VAL A 193 0.40 2.51 -15.58
C VAL A 193 -0.89 3.31 -15.56
N LEU A 194 -1.32 3.80 -16.72
CA LEU A 194 -2.54 4.57 -16.84
C LEU A 194 -3.56 3.84 -17.76
N PRO A 195 -4.88 4.03 -17.51
CA PRO A 195 -5.47 4.85 -16.46
C PRO A 195 -5.23 4.25 -15.05
N GLU A 196 -5.39 5.06 -14.00
CA GLU A 196 -5.15 4.60 -12.62
C GLU A 196 -6.06 3.44 -12.19
N ASN A 197 -7.24 3.32 -12.81
CA ASN A 197 -8.17 2.21 -12.62
C ASN A 197 -7.88 1.00 -13.55
N ALA A 198 -6.70 0.93 -14.19
CA ALA A 198 -6.29 -0.27 -14.91
C ALA A 198 -6.24 -1.46 -13.94
N TYR A 199 -6.94 -2.54 -14.28
CA TYR A 199 -7.10 -3.70 -13.39
C TYR A 199 -5.83 -4.53 -13.22
N ASN A 200 -4.92 -4.46 -14.19
CA ASN A 200 -3.60 -5.09 -14.12
C ASN A 200 -2.51 -4.06 -14.42
N LYS A 201 -1.80 -3.65 -13.38
CA LYS A 201 -0.68 -2.68 -13.45
C LYS A 201 0.68 -3.37 -13.37
N GLU A 202 0.72 -4.69 -13.50
CA GLU A 202 1.97 -5.46 -13.43
C GLU A 202 2.86 -5.11 -14.62
N VAL A 203 4.16 -4.87 -14.32
CA VAL A 203 5.18 -4.46 -15.29
C VAL A 203 6.38 -5.38 -15.18
N THR A 204 6.92 -5.78 -16.30
CA THR A 204 8.18 -6.52 -16.40
C THR A 204 9.28 -5.61 -16.94
N PHE A 205 10.54 -5.88 -16.56
CA PHE A 205 11.69 -5.07 -16.95
C PHE A 205 12.74 -5.93 -17.68
N ALA A 206 13.38 -5.34 -18.67
CA ALA A 206 14.49 -5.94 -19.38
C ALA A 206 15.59 -4.92 -19.67
N SER A 207 16.85 -5.30 -19.47
CA SER A 207 18.00 -4.50 -19.88
C SER A 207 18.45 -4.90 -21.29
N ALA A 208 18.75 -3.92 -22.14
CA ALA A 208 19.30 -4.16 -23.47
C ALA A 208 20.75 -4.67 -23.40
N ASP A 209 21.50 -4.34 -22.33
CA ASP A 209 22.85 -4.83 -22.08
C ASP A 209 23.09 -5.04 -20.58
N GLU A 210 22.95 -6.29 -20.15
CA GLU A 210 23.16 -6.68 -18.76
C GLU A 210 24.62 -6.60 -18.31
N SER A 211 25.58 -6.51 -19.24
CA SER A 211 26.98 -6.27 -18.91
C SER A 211 27.26 -4.83 -18.43
N ILE A 212 26.35 -3.89 -18.72
CA ILE A 212 26.39 -2.49 -18.29
C ILE A 212 25.51 -2.27 -17.07
N ALA A 213 24.24 -2.68 -17.13
CA ALA A 213 23.31 -2.59 -16.01
C ALA A 213 22.31 -3.75 -16.02
N VAL A 214 21.95 -4.27 -14.84
CA VAL A 214 20.87 -5.23 -14.67
C VAL A 214 19.71 -4.58 -13.92
N VAL A 215 18.50 -5.09 -14.14
CA VAL A 215 17.28 -4.66 -13.45
C VAL A 215 16.56 -5.88 -12.89
N ASP A 216 16.04 -5.78 -11.67
CA ASP A 216 15.22 -6.84 -11.08
C ASP A 216 13.71 -6.63 -11.36
N ALA A 217 12.89 -7.59 -10.92
CA ALA A 217 11.44 -7.55 -11.08
C ALA A 217 10.76 -6.36 -10.37
N ASN A 218 11.43 -5.73 -9.41
CA ASN A 218 10.94 -4.56 -8.68
C ASN A 218 11.45 -3.24 -9.27
N GLY A 219 12.04 -3.27 -10.47
CA GLY A 219 12.58 -2.08 -11.11
C GLY A 219 13.85 -1.52 -10.45
N LEU A 220 14.54 -2.31 -9.61
CA LEU A 220 15.79 -1.90 -8.98
C LEU A 220 16.96 -2.15 -9.92
N VAL A 221 17.56 -1.07 -10.41
CA VAL A 221 18.68 -1.09 -11.35
C VAL A 221 20.00 -1.19 -10.60
N THR A 222 20.89 -2.09 -11.03
CA THR A 222 22.25 -2.22 -10.49
C THR A 222 23.25 -1.93 -11.61
N GLY A 223 24.17 -0.97 -11.40
CA GLY A 223 25.27 -0.67 -12.32
C GLY A 223 26.34 -1.77 -12.25
N VAL A 224 26.69 -2.34 -13.41
CA VAL A 224 27.69 -3.44 -13.55
C VAL A 224 29.01 -2.88 -14.02
N SER A 225 29.03 -2.23 -15.19
CA SER A 225 30.24 -1.60 -15.76
C SER A 225 29.91 -0.24 -16.34
N VAL A 226 30.93 0.63 -16.44
CA VAL A 226 30.79 1.97 -17.04
C VAL A 226 30.30 1.86 -18.48
N GLY A 227 29.27 2.61 -18.81
CA GLY A 227 28.65 2.61 -20.13
C GLY A 227 27.24 3.15 -20.15
N GLN A 228 26.55 2.94 -21.24
CA GLN A 228 25.15 3.31 -21.42
C GLN A 228 24.36 2.12 -21.93
N THR A 229 23.16 1.95 -21.41
CA THR A 229 22.20 0.94 -21.86
C THR A 229 20.78 1.49 -21.79
N VAL A 230 19.80 0.74 -22.25
CA VAL A 230 18.38 1.06 -22.13
C VAL A 230 17.71 -0.03 -21.32
N ILE A 231 16.87 0.37 -20.36
CA ILE A 231 15.95 -0.55 -19.69
C ILE A 231 14.57 -0.31 -20.28
N THR A 232 13.94 -1.38 -20.74
CA THR A 232 12.57 -1.39 -21.24
C THR A 232 11.66 -1.95 -20.16
N ALA A 233 10.62 -1.21 -19.82
CA ALA A 233 9.49 -1.66 -19.01
C ALA A 233 8.35 -2.07 -19.95
N THR A 234 7.63 -3.16 -19.65
CA THR A 234 6.51 -3.67 -20.46
C THR A 234 5.37 -4.06 -19.55
N THR A 235 4.16 -3.54 -19.78
CA THR A 235 2.97 -3.98 -19.05
C THR A 235 2.64 -5.44 -19.39
N VAL A 236 2.30 -6.24 -18.37
CA VAL A 236 1.91 -7.66 -18.57
C VAL A 236 0.61 -7.74 -19.37
N ASP A 237 -0.33 -6.84 -19.10
CA ASP A 237 -1.54 -6.68 -19.89
C ASP A 237 -1.34 -5.59 -20.94
N GLY A 238 -1.76 -5.87 -22.17
CA GLY A 238 -1.65 -4.95 -23.32
C GLY A 238 -0.26 -4.82 -23.93
N GLY A 239 0.83 -5.24 -23.27
CA GLY A 239 2.19 -5.22 -23.82
C GLY A 239 2.73 -3.82 -24.15
N ILE A 240 2.27 -2.79 -23.42
CA ILE A 240 2.70 -1.40 -23.61
C ILE A 240 4.11 -1.23 -23.06
N THR A 241 4.97 -0.57 -23.82
CA THR A 241 6.39 -0.40 -23.45
C THR A 241 6.75 1.04 -23.18
N ALA A 242 7.70 1.24 -22.27
CA ALA A 242 8.39 2.50 -22.03
C ALA A 242 9.88 2.23 -21.79
N GLU A 243 10.72 3.21 -22.12
CA GLU A 243 12.17 3.08 -22.05
C GLU A 243 12.81 4.08 -21.09
N CYS A 244 13.85 3.64 -20.41
CA CYS A 244 14.72 4.45 -19.55
C CYS A 244 16.16 4.38 -20.08
N ALA A 245 16.77 5.51 -20.41
CA ALA A 245 18.18 5.60 -20.74
C ALA A 245 19.01 5.50 -19.44
N VAL A 246 19.82 4.46 -19.28
CA VAL A 246 20.66 4.25 -18.10
C VAL A 246 22.12 4.57 -18.43
N THR A 247 22.70 5.45 -17.63
CA THR A 247 24.13 5.76 -17.65
C THR A 247 24.78 5.19 -16.39
N VAL A 248 25.76 4.31 -16.58
CA VAL A 248 26.57 3.78 -15.46
C VAL A 248 27.91 4.53 -15.45
N GLU A 249 28.14 5.23 -14.34
CA GLU A 249 29.38 5.97 -14.09
C GLU A 249 30.34 5.15 -13.23
N GLN A 250 31.62 5.54 -13.24
CA GLN A 250 32.59 4.93 -12.33
C GLN A 250 32.19 5.22 -10.88
N GLY A 251 32.00 4.16 -10.12
CA GLY A 251 31.84 4.29 -8.67
C GLY A 251 33.17 4.67 -7.99
N PRO A 252 33.09 5.10 -6.72
CA PRO A 252 34.31 5.37 -5.95
C PRO A 252 35.22 4.14 -5.97
N ALA A 253 36.52 4.39 -6.14
CA ALA A 253 37.53 3.33 -6.16
C ALA A 253 37.44 2.51 -4.85
N ALA A 254 37.55 1.19 -4.97
CA ALA A 254 37.66 0.36 -3.77
C ALA A 254 39.00 0.70 -3.06
N VAL A 255 38.92 1.14 -1.83
CA VAL A 255 40.10 1.36 -1.01
C VAL A 255 40.54 0.01 -0.46
N THR A 256 41.69 -0.49 -0.93
CA THR A 256 42.29 -1.68 -0.34
C THR A 256 43.14 -1.22 0.83
N LEU A 257 42.72 -1.59 2.04
CA LEU A 257 43.49 -1.34 3.25
C LEU A 257 44.46 -2.52 3.43
N ASN A 258 45.73 -2.27 3.15
CA ASN A 258 46.82 -3.21 3.48
C ASN A 258 47.38 -2.79 4.82
N GLY A 259 47.03 -3.51 5.89
CA GLY A 259 47.53 -3.20 7.23
C GLY A 259 47.34 -4.31 8.24
N PHE A 260 48.08 -4.25 9.35
CA PHE A 260 47.93 -5.18 10.47
C PHE A 260 46.79 -4.67 11.39
N PHE A 261 45.81 -5.51 11.67
CA PHE A 261 44.81 -5.28 12.72
C PHE A 261 45.38 -5.73 14.05
N SER A 262 45.66 -4.82 14.97
CA SER A 262 46.01 -5.19 16.33
C SER A 262 44.76 -5.28 17.20
N SER A 263 44.67 -6.24 18.08
CA SER A 263 43.51 -6.49 18.95
C SER A 263 43.20 -5.37 19.96
N LYS A 264 43.97 -4.30 20.00
CA LYS A 264 43.83 -3.20 20.95
C LYS A 264 43.49 -1.85 20.34
N TRP A 265 43.86 -1.59 19.08
CA TRP A 265 43.57 -0.29 18.40
C TRP A 265 43.58 -0.51 16.89
N TYR A 266 42.57 -0.01 16.21
CA TYR A 266 42.54 -0.01 14.76
C TYR A 266 43.42 1.11 14.22
N SER A 267 44.63 0.79 13.78
CA SER A 267 45.53 1.72 13.09
C SER A 267 45.53 1.36 11.62
N PHE A 268 44.99 2.23 10.79
CA PHE A 268 45.13 2.10 9.34
C PHE A 268 46.43 2.75 8.94
N ILE A 269 47.42 1.93 8.64
CA ILE A 269 48.71 2.35 8.10
C ILE A 269 48.62 2.11 6.59
N ASP A 270 48.74 3.13 5.77
CA ASP A 270 48.67 3.10 4.30
C ASP A 270 47.25 3.13 3.67
N ALA A 271 46.34 3.95 4.19
CA ALA A 271 45.21 4.36 3.40
C ALA A 271 45.68 5.43 2.38
N ASP A 272 45.31 5.25 1.11
CA ASP A 272 45.51 6.33 0.13
C ASP A 272 44.74 7.57 0.60
N PRO A 273 45.43 8.67 0.97
CA PRO A 273 44.77 9.88 1.50
C PRO A 273 43.86 10.56 0.48
N ALA A 274 44.04 10.30 -0.80
CA ALA A 274 43.15 10.83 -1.85
C ALA A 274 41.78 10.10 -1.85
N ALA A 275 41.76 8.81 -1.56
CA ALA A 275 40.52 8.04 -1.47
C ALA A 275 39.73 8.31 -0.17
N ALA A 276 40.38 8.76 0.89
CA ALA A 276 39.75 9.09 2.16
C ALA A 276 38.89 10.36 2.14
N SER A 277 39.00 11.20 1.11
CA SER A 277 38.27 12.46 0.98
C SER A 277 36.88 12.32 0.34
N GLU A 278 36.57 11.15 -0.24
CA GLU A 278 35.29 10.88 -0.92
C GLU A 278 34.37 9.99 -0.06
N LEU A 279 33.54 10.59 0.77
CA LEU A 279 32.48 9.91 1.53
C LEU A 279 31.13 9.99 0.78
N PRO A 280 30.31 8.90 0.83
CA PRO A 280 30.53 7.58 1.43
C PRO A 280 31.23 6.58 0.50
N TYR A 281 32.25 5.89 0.97
CA TYR A 281 32.92 4.80 0.25
C TYR A 281 32.72 3.46 0.96
N THR A 282 32.78 2.38 0.17
CA THR A 282 32.73 1.01 0.71
C THR A 282 34.15 0.53 0.99
N MET A 283 34.48 0.24 2.23
CA MET A 283 35.73 -0.40 2.59
C MET A 283 35.59 -1.91 2.48
N THR A 284 36.42 -2.56 1.68
CA THR A 284 36.53 -4.02 1.61
C THR A 284 37.88 -4.42 2.21
N ALA A 285 37.87 -5.09 3.35
CA ALA A 285 39.08 -5.67 3.95
C ALA A 285 39.22 -7.11 3.48
N ASN A 286 40.32 -7.46 2.78
CA ASN A 286 40.72 -8.84 2.54
C ASN A 286 41.54 -9.31 3.74
N VAL A 287 40.92 -10.11 4.62
CA VAL A 287 41.59 -10.71 5.78
C VAL A 287 41.89 -12.17 5.44
N THR A 288 43.15 -12.53 5.37
CA THR A 288 43.55 -13.93 5.20
C THR A 288 43.79 -14.60 6.55
N ALA A 289 43.37 -15.87 6.69
CA ALA A 289 43.44 -16.62 7.96
C ALA A 289 44.88 -16.80 8.51
N ALA A 290 45.91 -16.55 7.70
CA ALA A 290 47.31 -16.62 8.11
C ALA A 290 47.74 -15.45 9.02
N GLU A 291 47.00 -14.34 9.04
CA GLU A 291 47.34 -13.15 9.82
C GLU A 291 46.85 -13.21 11.28
N PHE A 292 46.03 -14.20 11.61
CA PHE A 292 45.52 -14.44 12.98
C PHE A 292 46.34 -15.41 13.82
N ALA A 293 47.33 -16.06 13.25
CA ALA A 293 48.11 -17.12 13.93
C ALA A 293 49.20 -16.61 14.89
N GLY A 294 49.29 -15.30 15.14
CA GLY A 294 50.36 -14.67 15.94
C GLY A 294 49.94 -13.87 17.16
N GLY A 295 48.71 -13.98 17.62
CA GLY A 295 48.20 -13.16 18.70
C GLY A 295 47.88 -13.92 19.99
N TYR A 296 48.84 -14.08 20.87
CA TYR A 296 48.67 -14.28 22.32
C TYR A 296 49.11 -13.04 23.07
#